data_f373b7acd8291b7d80f428183627d360
#
_entry.id   f373b7acd8291b7d80f428183627d360
#
_cell.length_a   1.000
_cell.length_b   1.000
_cell.length_c   1.000
_cell.angle_alpha   90.00
_cell.angle_beta   90.00
_cell.angle_gamma   90.00
#
_symmetry.space_group_name_H-M   'P 1'
#
loop_
_entity.id
_entity.type
_entity.pdbx_description
1 polymer ?
#
loop_
_entity_poly.entity_id
_entity_poly.type
_entity_poly.pdbx_seq_one_letter_code
_entity_poly.pdbx_strand_id
1 'polypeptide(L)'
;MKKLHALALLLGCCCATALAVALAQDFPLWEQLLSHYGGKTDETSVPSMKMGNHMQTSLQGKPQPGDDERAQAILVAAREVLAHYADVNLAVRYGYKPFHPSGRMGEEVHYTNYRLARREQEEIDYTQPGSILYRRTLAGMKAVGVMYTAPRDATAERLNQIAPLSIATWHRHVDFCGGPRTLPRNEQFGPGARFGPQGSIHTEDDCRAAHGLWIPVVFGWMTHVYPDDENAWGGMDMQMESNTGAANLQK
;
A
#
# COMPACT_ATOMS: atom_id res chain seq x y z
N MET A 1 0.25 -49.15 49.37
CA MET A 1 -0.17 -47.73 49.44
C MET A 1 0.98 -46.83 49.01
N LYS A 2 1.02 -46.39 47.76
CA LYS A 2 1.91 -45.34 47.16
C LYS A 2 1.81 -45.47 45.67
N LYS A 3 0.88 -44.79 45.02
CA LYS A 3 0.90 -44.39 43.58
C LYS A 3 -0.39 -43.62 43.29
N LEU A 4 -0.37 -42.31 43.53
CA LEU A 4 -1.38 -41.36 43.07
C LEU A 4 -0.89 -39.94 43.35
N HIS A 5 0.11 -39.44 42.61
CA HIS A 5 0.44 -37.99 42.56
C HIS A 5 1.39 -37.75 41.37
N ALA A 6 0.91 -37.93 40.14
CA ALA A 6 1.66 -37.53 38.97
C ALA A 6 0.75 -37.35 37.73
N LEU A 7 -0.41 -36.67 37.87
CA LEU A 7 -1.27 -36.42 36.71
C LEU A 7 -1.96 -35.05 36.72
N ALA A 8 -1.38 -34.04 37.32
CA ALA A 8 -2.01 -32.73 37.43
C ALA A 8 -1.17 -31.56 36.89
N LEU A 9 -0.07 -31.82 36.18
CA LEU A 9 0.86 -30.75 35.73
C LEU A 9 1.01 -30.64 34.20
N LEU A 10 0.23 -31.37 33.41
CA LEU A 10 0.31 -31.31 31.93
C LEU A 10 -0.89 -30.63 31.24
N LEU A 11 -1.89 -30.16 31.97
CA LEU A 11 -3.08 -29.50 31.38
C LEU A 11 -3.02 -27.96 31.36
N GLY A 12 -2.02 -27.35 31.98
CA GLY A 12 -1.90 -25.89 32.05
C GLY A 12 -1.18 -25.24 30.86
N CYS A 13 -0.42 -25.99 30.07
CA CYS A 13 0.44 -25.40 29.01
C CYS A 13 -0.25 -25.33 27.62
N CYS A 14 -1.31 -26.12 27.37
CA CYS A 14 -1.99 -26.11 26.09
C CYS A 14 -2.97 -24.96 25.86
N CYS A 15 -3.51 -24.35 26.94
CA CYS A 15 -4.49 -23.25 26.78
C CYS A 15 -3.83 -21.90 26.40
N ALA A 16 -2.59 -21.66 26.82
CA ALA A 16 -1.92 -20.40 26.51
C ALA A 16 -1.44 -20.36 25.05
N THR A 17 -1.03 -21.51 24.49
CA THR A 17 -0.61 -21.61 23.08
C THR A 17 -1.81 -21.61 22.11
N ALA A 18 -2.96 -22.13 22.52
CA ALA A 18 -4.17 -22.10 21.71
C ALA A 18 -4.77 -20.69 21.58
N LEU A 19 -4.66 -19.87 22.64
CA LEU A 19 -5.13 -18.48 22.60
C LEU A 19 -4.24 -17.60 21.71
N ALA A 20 -2.91 -17.81 21.74
CA ALA A 20 -1.97 -17.08 20.89
C ALA A 20 -2.15 -17.43 19.39
N VAL A 21 -2.46 -18.70 19.08
CA VAL A 21 -2.73 -19.16 17.70
C VAL A 21 -4.08 -18.66 17.19
N ALA A 22 -5.10 -18.55 18.05
CA ALA A 22 -6.40 -18.01 17.68
C ALA A 22 -6.34 -16.50 17.34
N LEU A 23 -5.57 -15.71 18.09
CA LEU A 23 -5.36 -14.29 17.80
C LEU A 23 -4.59 -14.05 16.51
N ALA A 24 -3.67 -14.96 16.14
CA ALA A 24 -2.91 -14.88 14.88
C ALA A 24 -3.78 -15.17 13.64
N GLN A 25 -4.87 -15.91 13.76
CA GLN A 25 -5.78 -16.22 12.65
C GLN A 25 -6.78 -15.09 12.34
N ASP A 26 -6.95 -14.12 13.23
CA ASP A 26 -7.90 -13.02 13.07
C ASP A 26 -7.42 -11.89 12.15
N PHE A 27 -6.11 -11.86 11.76
CA PHE A 27 -5.52 -10.80 10.94
C PHE A 27 -4.67 -11.26 9.74
N PRO A 28 -5.02 -12.30 8.94
CA PRO A 28 -4.08 -12.87 7.97
C PRO A 28 -3.72 -11.94 6.80
N LEU A 29 -4.57 -10.98 6.44
CA LEU A 29 -4.20 -9.99 5.42
C LEU A 29 -3.09 -9.09 5.94
N TRP A 30 -3.23 -8.60 7.16
CA TRP A 30 -2.28 -7.71 7.80
C TRP A 30 -1.00 -8.43 8.21
N GLU A 31 -1.07 -9.69 8.64
CA GLU A 31 0.11 -10.52 8.91
C GLU A 31 0.91 -10.84 7.66
N GLN A 32 0.27 -11.12 6.55
CA GLN A 32 0.95 -11.28 5.26
C GLN A 32 1.65 -10.00 4.84
N LEU A 33 1.03 -8.83 5.04
CA LEU A 33 1.63 -7.53 4.79
C LEU A 33 2.81 -7.29 5.72
N LEU A 34 2.68 -7.55 7.02
CA LEU A 34 3.75 -7.39 8.01
C LEU A 34 4.92 -8.35 7.76
N SER A 35 4.66 -9.61 7.39
CA SER A 35 5.72 -10.60 7.12
C SER A 35 6.53 -10.29 5.87
N HIS A 36 5.92 -9.64 4.88
CA HIS A 36 6.58 -9.24 3.63
C HIS A 36 7.37 -7.93 3.74
N TYR A 37 6.94 -7.05 4.63
CA TYR A 37 7.49 -5.70 4.77
C TYR A 37 7.95 -5.41 6.20
N GLY A 38 8.21 -6.45 6.99
CA GLY A 38 8.52 -6.37 8.42
C GLY A 38 9.69 -5.43 8.77
N GLY A 39 9.38 -4.40 9.52
CA GLY A 39 10.31 -3.49 10.19
C GLY A 39 9.57 -2.81 11.34
N LYS A 40 10.26 -2.58 12.44
CA LYS A 40 9.65 -2.11 13.70
C LYS A 40 9.53 -0.61 13.84
N THR A 41 10.04 0.18 12.90
CA THR A 41 10.11 1.64 13.03
C THR A 41 9.47 2.33 11.83
N ASP A 42 8.81 3.44 12.09
CA ASP A 42 8.34 4.40 11.11
C ASP A 42 9.44 5.42 10.70
N GLU A 43 10.63 5.31 11.31
CA GLU A 43 11.76 6.16 11.03
C GLU A 43 12.22 6.00 9.58
N THR A 44 12.51 7.13 8.95
CA THR A 44 13.06 7.20 7.61
C THR A 44 14.12 8.27 7.52
N SER A 45 15.17 8.00 6.75
CA SER A 45 16.17 9.00 6.39
C SER A 45 15.74 9.89 5.22
N VAL A 46 14.61 9.59 4.57
CA VAL A 46 14.08 10.41 3.49
C VAL A 46 13.43 11.67 4.06
N PRO A 47 13.90 12.87 3.65
CA PRO A 47 13.20 14.10 3.96
C PRO A 47 11.74 14.03 3.47
N SER A 48 10.80 14.14 4.39
CA SER A 48 9.39 13.86 4.11
C SER A 48 8.47 14.64 5.04
N MET A 49 7.19 14.72 4.68
CA MET A 49 6.12 15.32 5.49
C MET A 49 4.93 14.37 5.60
N LYS A 50 4.19 14.46 6.71
CA LYS A 50 2.91 13.77 6.84
C LYS A 50 1.83 14.49 6.04
N MET A 51 1.03 13.72 5.29
CA MET A 51 -0.13 14.15 4.53
C MET A 51 -1.36 13.47 5.13
N GLY A 52 -2.08 14.17 6.01
CA GLY A 52 -3.14 13.56 6.79
C GLY A 52 -2.64 12.52 7.81
N ASN A 53 -3.51 11.59 8.19
CA ASN A 53 -3.25 10.64 9.28
C ASN A 53 -2.43 9.41 8.84
N HIS A 54 -2.53 9.03 7.57
CA HIS A 54 -2.08 7.72 7.11
C HIS A 54 -1.12 7.77 5.93
N MET A 55 -0.57 8.94 5.62
CA MET A 55 0.36 9.09 4.52
C MET A 55 1.56 9.93 4.90
N GLN A 56 2.71 9.54 4.37
CA GLN A 56 3.95 10.31 4.43
C GLN A 56 4.50 10.43 3.02
N THR A 57 4.83 11.67 2.62
CA THR A 57 5.27 12.00 1.26
C THR A 57 6.68 12.57 1.31
N SER A 58 7.54 12.17 0.35
CA SER A 58 8.89 12.74 0.23
C SER A 58 8.82 14.23 -0.09
N LEU A 59 9.77 15.00 0.44
CA LEU A 59 9.98 16.35 -0.03
C LEU A 59 10.61 16.31 -1.43
N GLN A 60 10.26 17.30 -2.25
CA GLN A 60 10.83 17.45 -3.57
C GLN A 60 12.34 17.72 -3.49
N GLY A 61 13.11 16.97 -4.27
CA GLY A 61 14.55 17.15 -4.41
C GLY A 61 14.90 18.35 -5.27
N LYS A 62 16.16 18.75 -5.22
CA LYS A 62 16.68 19.75 -6.15
C LYS A 62 16.89 19.12 -7.53
N PRO A 63 16.53 19.81 -8.63
CA PRO A 63 16.79 19.34 -9.98
C PRO A 63 18.27 19.05 -10.21
N GLN A 64 18.55 17.95 -10.89
CA GLN A 64 19.90 17.53 -11.28
C GLN A 64 19.98 17.33 -12.79
N PRO A 65 21.15 17.49 -13.40
CA PRO A 65 21.34 17.18 -14.82
C PRO A 65 20.92 15.74 -15.13
N GLY A 66 20.12 15.55 -16.17
CA GLY A 66 19.61 14.23 -16.60
C GLY A 66 18.32 13.77 -15.91
N ASP A 67 17.75 14.54 -14.99
CA ASP A 67 16.51 14.17 -14.32
C ASP A 67 15.32 14.08 -15.31
N ASP A 68 15.22 15.06 -16.21
CA ASP A 68 14.14 15.09 -17.21
C ASP A 68 14.23 13.90 -18.18
N GLU A 69 15.42 13.57 -18.65
CA GLU A 69 15.66 12.45 -19.56
C GLU A 69 15.32 11.12 -18.86
N ARG A 70 15.71 10.98 -17.59
CA ARG A 70 15.38 9.78 -16.80
C ARG A 70 13.87 9.65 -16.56
N ALA A 71 13.22 10.74 -16.20
CA ALA A 71 11.78 10.76 -16.01
C ALA A 71 11.05 10.41 -17.31
N GLN A 72 11.46 10.98 -18.45
CA GLN A 72 10.89 10.66 -19.77
C GLN A 72 11.08 9.19 -20.14
N ALA A 73 12.24 8.60 -19.87
CA ALA A 73 12.47 7.17 -20.11
C ALA A 73 11.50 6.29 -19.30
N ILE A 74 11.21 6.63 -18.06
CA ILE A 74 10.24 5.93 -17.21
C ILE A 74 8.82 6.09 -17.78
N LEU A 75 8.43 7.30 -18.22
CA LEU A 75 7.12 7.53 -18.84
C LEU A 75 6.94 6.73 -20.13
N VAL A 76 7.98 6.59 -20.95
CA VAL A 76 7.95 5.75 -22.15
C VAL A 76 7.72 4.30 -21.78
N ALA A 77 8.50 3.75 -20.84
CA ALA A 77 8.33 2.38 -20.38
C ALA A 77 6.92 2.14 -19.78
N ALA A 78 6.41 3.10 -19.01
CA ALA A 78 5.06 3.01 -18.45
C ALA A 78 3.99 2.94 -19.56
N ARG A 79 4.08 3.74 -20.64
CA ARG A 79 3.15 3.66 -21.79
C ARG A 79 3.18 2.30 -22.46
N GLU A 80 4.37 1.72 -22.65
CA GLU A 80 4.51 0.38 -23.22
C GLU A 80 3.84 -0.68 -22.34
N VAL A 81 4.00 -0.59 -21.01
CA VAL A 81 3.32 -1.46 -20.05
C VAL A 81 1.81 -1.31 -20.16
N LEU A 82 1.27 -0.08 -20.18
CA LEU A 82 -0.18 0.15 -20.28
C LEU A 82 -0.74 -0.38 -21.61
N ALA A 83 0.00 -0.21 -22.71
CA ALA A 83 -0.41 -0.75 -24.01
C ALA A 83 -0.41 -2.28 -24.00
N HIS A 84 0.62 -2.91 -23.41
CA HIS A 84 0.70 -4.37 -23.30
C HIS A 84 -0.41 -4.96 -22.43
N TYR A 85 -0.72 -4.32 -21.33
CA TYR A 85 -1.74 -4.78 -20.36
C TYR A 85 -3.07 -4.02 -20.48
N ALA A 86 -3.40 -3.50 -21.67
CA ALA A 86 -4.70 -2.84 -21.91
C ALA A 86 -5.88 -3.78 -21.59
N ASP A 87 -5.75 -5.09 -21.85
CA ASP A 87 -6.68 -6.12 -21.38
C ASP A 87 -6.28 -6.56 -19.95
N VAL A 88 -7.10 -6.21 -18.98
CA VAL A 88 -6.91 -6.62 -17.57
C VAL A 88 -6.79 -8.14 -17.40
N ASN A 89 -7.46 -8.93 -18.24
CA ASN A 89 -7.34 -10.39 -18.18
C ASN A 89 -5.94 -10.87 -18.55
N LEU A 90 -5.22 -10.14 -19.40
CA LEU A 90 -3.82 -10.42 -19.69
C LEU A 90 -2.97 -10.21 -18.43
N ALA A 91 -3.12 -9.09 -17.75
CA ALA A 91 -2.42 -8.83 -16.50
C ALA A 91 -2.69 -9.94 -15.45
N VAL A 92 -3.96 -10.38 -15.32
CA VAL A 92 -4.31 -11.48 -14.42
C VAL A 92 -3.59 -12.78 -14.79
N ARG A 93 -3.52 -13.13 -16.09
CA ARG A 93 -2.76 -14.31 -16.56
C ARG A 93 -1.26 -14.24 -16.24
N TYR A 94 -0.70 -13.02 -16.22
CA TYR A 94 0.70 -12.76 -15.83
C TYR A 94 0.93 -12.65 -14.32
N GLY A 95 -0.13 -12.92 -13.51
CA GLY A 95 -0.04 -13.01 -12.05
C GLY A 95 -0.32 -11.73 -11.29
N TYR A 96 -0.81 -10.69 -11.95
CA TYR A 96 -1.34 -9.51 -11.28
C TYR A 96 -2.71 -9.82 -10.67
N LYS A 97 -2.95 -9.36 -9.45
CA LYS A 97 -4.20 -9.56 -8.72
C LYS A 97 -4.70 -8.25 -8.16
N PRO A 98 -6.03 -7.99 -8.19
CA PRO A 98 -6.56 -6.78 -7.59
C PRO A 98 -6.28 -6.77 -6.08
N PHE A 99 -5.79 -5.65 -5.57
CA PHE A 99 -5.54 -5.47 -4.14
C PHE A 99 -6.85 -5.50 -3.32
N HIS A 100 -7.92 -4.97 -3.90
CA HIS A 100 -9.27 -5.08 -3.36
C HIS A 100 -10.28 -5.24 -4.50
N PRO A 101 -11.47 -5.80 -4.24
CA PRO A 101 -12.51 -5.88 -5.26
C PRO A 101 -12.88 -4.47 -5.76
N SER A 102 -12.77 -4.23 -7.05
CA SER A 102 -13.23 -2.99 -7.65
C SER A 102 -14.77 -2.95 -7.63
N GLY A 103 -15.34 -1.88 -7.09
CA GLY A 103 -16.79 -1.77 -6.94
C GLY A 103 -17.42 -0.57 -7.64
N ARG A 104 -16.76 0.55 -7.65
CA ARG A 104 -17.36 1.83 -8.06
C ARG A 104 -16.84 2.30 -9.41
N MET A 105 -17.71 2.99 -10.16
CA MET A 105 -17.31 3.70 -11.37
C MET A 105 -16.30 4.80 -11.01
N GLY A 106 -15.25 4.91 -11.83
CA GLY A 106 -14.14 5.84 -11.60
C GLY A 106 -13.13 5.41 -10.55
N GLU A 107 -13.43 4.36 -9.78
CA GLU A 107 -12.50 3.83 -8.78
C GLU A 107 -11.25 3.25 -9.43
N GLU A 108 -10.10 3.60 -8.87
CA GLU A 108 -8.82 3.07 -9.27
C GLU A 108 -8.43 1.89 -8.38
N VAL A 109 -7.97 0.83 -9.00
CA VAL A 109 -7.59 -0.42 -8.34
C VAL A 109 -6.19 -0.82 -8.73
N HIS A 110 -5.35 -1.06 -7.74
CA HIS A 110 -4.02 -1.64 -7.94
C HIS A 110 -4.15 -3.13 -8.26
N TYR A 111 -3.64 -3.53 -9.41
CA TYR A 111 -3.42 -4.93 -9.75
C TYR A 111 -1.94 -5.23 -9.49
N THR A 112 -1.65 -5.97 -8.42
CA THR A 112 -0.30 -6.19 -7.92
C THR A 112 0.19 -7.59 -8.23
N ASN A 113 1.40 -7.69 -8.79
CA ASN A 113 2.17 -8.91 -8.88
C ASN A 113 3.20 -8.92 -7.75
N TYR A 114 2.89 -9.61 -6.66
CA TYR A 114 3.73 -9.61 -5.45
C TYR A 114 5.16 -10.14 -5.68
N ARG A 115 5.38 -10.99 -6.69
CA ARG A 115 6.72 -11.45 -7.05
C ARG A 115 7.55 -10.31 -7.66
N LEU A 116 6.94 -9.54 -8.56
CA LEU A 116 7.59 -8.38 -9.17
C LEU A 116 7.80 -7.26 -8.15
N ALA A 117 6.78 -6.94 -7.35
CA ALA A 117 6.90 -5.95 -6.27
C ALA A 117 8.00 -6.28 -5.25
N ARG A 118 8.26 -7.57 -5.00
CA ARG A 118 9.40 -8.00 -4.18
C ARG A 118 10.73 -7.77 -4.90
N ARG A 119 10.81 -8.08 -6.20
CA ARG A 119 12.01 -7.85 -6.99
C ARG A 119 12.39 -6.36 -7.04
N GLU A 120 11.41 -5.47 -7.12
CA GLU A 120 11.63 -4.02 -7.10
C GLU A 120 12.36 -3.53 -5.84
N GLN A 121 12.29 -4.26 -4.72
CA GLN A 121 13.04 -3.90 -3.51
C GLN A 121 14.56 -3.98 -3.75
N GLU A 122 14.99 -4.83 -4.66
CA GLU A 122 16.40 -5.05 -5.01
C GLU A 122 16.76 -4.30 -6.30
N GLU A 123 15.99 -4.52 -7.37
CA GLU A 123 16.24 -4.00 -8.70
C GLU A 123 14.95 -3.59 -9.42
N ILE A 124 14.94 -2.41 -10.01
CA ILE A 124 13.81 -1.89 -10.81
C ILE A 124 13.95 -2.30 -12.27
N ASP A 125 12.88 -2.89 -12.79
CA ASP A 125 12.63 -3.09 -14.21
C ASP A 125 11.36 -2.33 -14.59
N TYR A 126 11.49 -1.17 -15.22
CA TYR A 126 10.36 -0.31 -15.55
C TYR A 126 9.38 -0.94 -16.52
N THR A 127 9.77 -2.01 -17.22
CA THR A 127 8.89 -2.77 -18.13
C THR A 127 8.06 -3.84 -17.41
N GLN A 128 8.37 -4.11 -16.13
CA GLN A 128 7.70 -5.11 -15.30
C GLN A 128 7.36 -4.55 -13.92
N PRO A 129 6.48 -3.54 -13.83
CA PRO A 129 6.14 -2.89 -12.57
C PRO A 129 5.50 -3.86 -11.57
N GLY A 130 5.69 -3.59 -10.30
CA GLY A 130 5.04 -4.33 -9.21
C GLY A 130 3.52 -4.22 -9.27
N SER A 131 2.99 -3.07 -9.72
CA SER A 131 1.55 -2.88 -9.86
C SER A 131 1.18 -2.11 -11.13
N ILE A 132 0.02 -2.47 -11.71
CA ILE A 132 -0.66 -1.75 -12.78
C ILE A 132 -1.94 -1.16 -12.19
N LEU A 133 -2.20 0.11 -12.49
CA LEU A 133 -3.35 0.84 -12.00
C LEU A 133 -4.47 0.77 -13.04
N TYR A 134 -5.61 0.23 -12.66
CA TYR A 134 -6.78 0.15 -13.50
C TYR A 134 -7.90 1.00 -12.94
N ARG A 135 -8.52 1.80 -13.78
CA ARG A 135 -9.71 2.59 -13.44
C ARG A 135 -10.95 1.92 -14.01
N ARG A 136 -11.99 1.78 -13.17
CA ARG A 136 -13.27 1.23 -13.62
C ARG A 136 -14.03 2.24 -14.49
N THR A 137 -14.38 1.83 -15.70
CA THR A 137 -15.15 2.61 -16.68
C THR A 137 -16.41 1.86 -17.12
N LEU A 138 -17.28 2.52 -17.89
CA LEU A 138 -18.45 1.87 -18.49
C LEU A 138 -18.05 0.74 -19.45
N ALA A 139 -16.89 0.86 -20.12
CA ALA A 139 -16.37 -0.14 -21.05
C ALA A 139 -15.57 -1.27 -20.34
N GLY A 140 -15.41 -1.21 -19.02
CA GLY A 140 -14.61 -2.18 -18.25
C GLY A 140 -13.45 -1.52 -17.51
N MET A 141 -12.39 -2.29 -17.27
CA MET A 141 -11.18 -1.81 -16.60
C MET A 141 -10.23 -1.20 -17.64
N LYS A 142 -9.83 0.06 -17.44
CA LYS A 142 -8.86 0.77 -18.28
C LYS A 142 -7.55 0.90 -17.51
N ALA A 143 -6.45 0.44 -18.08
CA ALA A 143 -5.10 0.70 -17.54
C ALA A 143 -4.81 2.21 -17.65
N VAL A 144 -4.44 2.85 -16.54
CA VAL A 144 -4.25 4.30 -16.46
C VAL A 144 -2.88 4.69 -15.91
N GLY A 145 -2.20 3.78 -15.20
CA GLY A 145 -0.89 4.06 -14.62
C GLY A 145 -0.18 2.81 -14.15
N VAL A 146 1.02 2.99 -13.66
CA VAL A 146 1.81 1.97 -12.97
C VAL A 146 2.28 2.48 -11.62
N MET A 147 2.64 1.58 -10.72
CA MET A 147 3.25 1.92 -9.45
C MET A 147 4.56 1.15 -9.31
N TYR A 148 5.62 1.87 -8.99
CA TYR A 148 6.91 1.30 -8.60
C TYR A 148 7.09 1.43 -7.10
N THR A 149 7.80 0.45 -6.51
CA THR A 149 8.04 0.40 -5.07
C THR A 149 9.52 0.40 -4.75
N ALA A 150 9.86 0.90 -3.57
CA ALA A 150 11.22 0.86 -3.03
C ALA A 150 11.18 0.36 -1.58
N PRO A 151 12.33 -0.12 -1.04
CA PRO A 151 12.40 -0.60 0.33
C PRO A 151 11.87 0.43 1.35
N ARG A 152 11.34 -0.07 2.45
CA ARG A 152 10.86 0.75 3.56
C ARG A 152 11.96 1.65 4.14
N ASP A 153 13.16 1.13 4.21
CA ASP A 153 14.38 1.77 4.68
C ASP A 153 15.21 2.44 3.57
N ALA A 154 14.62 2.61 2.38
CA ALA A 154 15.29 3.30 1.27
C ALA A 154 15.71 4.71 1.70
N THR A 155 16.90 5.10 1.27
CA THR A 155 17.40 6.48 1.43
C THR A 155 16.88 7.39 0.32
N ALA A 156 16.99 8.70 0.50
CA ALA A 156 16.66 9.67 -0.54
C ALA A 156 17.46 9.43 -1.84
N GLU A 157 18.73 9.04 -1.71
CA GLU A 157 19.57 8.69 -2.86
C GLU A 157 19.04 7.47 -3.60
N ARG A 158 18.57 6.44 -2.86
CA ARG A 158 17.97 5.24 -3.47
C ARG A 158 16.68 5.59 -4.21
N LEU A 159 15.79 6.39 -3.61
CA LEU A 159 14.59 6.85 -4.28
C LEU A 159 14.92 7.67 -5.53
N ASN A 160 15.89 8.58 -5.43
CA ASN A 160 16.35 9.39 -6.56
C ASN A 160 16.98 8.56 -7.69
N GLN A 161 17.63 7.44 -7.36
CA GLN A 161 18.16 6.50 -8.38
C GLN A 161 17.03 5.82 -9.16
N ILE A 162 15.93 5.49 -8.49
CA ILE A 162 14.76 4.84 -9.11
C ILE A 162 13.97 5.87 -9.93
N ALA A 163 13.55 6.98 -9.34
CA ALA A 163 12.89 8.05 -10.05
C ALA A 163 13.33 9.41 -9.47
N PRO A 164 13.62 10.41 -10.32
CA PRO A 164 14.17 11.69 -9.88
C PRO A 164 13.28 12.35 -8.82
N LEU A 165 13.81 12.59 -7.62
CA LEU A 165 13.07 13.26 -6.54
C LEU A 165 12.70 14.72 -6.86
N SER A 166 13.34 15.33 -7.85
CA SER A 166 12.98 16.65 -8.36
C SER A 166 11.67 16.65 -9.16
N ILE A 167 11.22 15.47 -9.60
CA ILE A 167 10.05 15.28 -10.48
C ILE A 167 9.04 14.31 -9.85
N ALA A 168 9.51 13.16 -9.40
CA ALA A 168 8.66 12.10 -8.85
C ALA A 168 8.28 12.38 -7.39
N THR A 169 7.01 12.19 -7.06
CA THR A 169 6.52 12.19 -5.69
C THR A 169 6.50 10.77 -5.15
N TRP A 170 7.28 10.51 -4.10
CA TRP A 170 7.25 9.27 -3.37
C TRP A 170 6.39 9.40 -2.13
N HIS A 171 5.61 8.38 -1.83
CA HIS A 171 4.83 8.30 -0.61
C HIS A 171 4.90 6.92 0.01
N ARG A 172 4.51 6.81 1.27
CA ARG A 172 4.29 5.55 1.98
C ARG A 172 3.11 5.68 2.93
N HIS A 173 2.45 4.56 3.18
CA HIS A 173 1.34 4.51 4.12
C HIS A 173 1.84 4.22 5.52
N VAL A 174 1.38 5.03 6.47
CA VAL A 174 1.82 4.99 7.88
C VAL A 174 0.64 5.00 8.83
N ASP A 175 0.90 4.60 10.07
CA ASP A 175 -0.02 4.76 11.20
C ASP A 175 -1.39 4.08 11.01
N PHE A 176 -1.40 2.87 10.44
CA PHE A 176 -2.64 2.12 10.27
C PHE A 176 -3.01 1.33 11.51
N CYS A 177 -4.30 1.26 11.78
CA CYS A 177 -4.88 0.31 12.71
C CYS A 177 -5.70 -0.73 11.94
N GLY A 178 -5.21 -1.98 11.90
CA GLY A 178 -5.96 -3.11 11.36
C GLY A 178 -7.06 -3.53 12.33
N GLY A 179 -8.31 -3.53 11.88
CA GLY A 179 -9.43 -3.98 12.70
C GLY A 179 -9.60 -5.51 12.70
N PRO A 180 -10.27 -6.08 13.72
CA PRO A 180 -10.67 -7.49 13.73
C PRO A 180 -11.49 -7.85 12.48
N ARG A 181 -11.29 -9.06 11.95
CA ARG A 181 -12.01 -9.56 10.77
C ARG A 181 -13.52 -9.62 10.92
N THR A 182 -13.97 -9.79 12.14
CA THR A 182 -15.41 -9.89 12.48
C THR A 182 -16.14 -8.56 12.35
N LEU A 183 -15.40 -7.45 12.21
CA LEU A 183 -16.02 -6.13 12.06
C LEU A 183 -16.68 -5.97 10.69
N PRO A 184 -17.80 -5.23 10.62
CA PRO A 184 -18.42 -4.84 9.38
C PRO A 184 -17.45 -4.13 8.44
N ARG A 185 -17.60 -4.31 7.14
CA ARG A 185 -16.72 -3.72 6.13
C ARG A 185 -16.62 -2.19 6.21
N ASN A 186 -17.70 -1.51 6.55
CA ASN A 186 -17.74 -0.05 6.71
C ASN A 186 -16.94 0.45 7.92
N GLU A 187 -16.62 -0.41 8.88
CA GLU A 187 -15.71 -0.10 10.00
C GLU A 187 -14.22 -0.19 9.59
N GLN A 188 -13.93 -0.86 8.47
CA GLN A 188 -12.59 -1.15 8.01
C GLN A 188 -12.20 -0.40 6.73
N PHE A 189 -13.17 0.01 5.92
CA PHE A 189 -12.94 0.63 4.62
C PHE A 189 -13.97 1.71 4.30
N GLY A 190 -13.49 2.79 3.70
CA GLY A 190 -14.33 3.87 3.20
C GLY A 190 -14.48 5.04 4.17
N PRO A 191 -15.20 6.07 3.74
CA PRO A 191 -15.41 7.28 4.53
C PRO A 191 -16.08 6.96 5.87
N GLY A 192 -15.52 7.46 6.95
CA GLY A 192 -16.01 7.23 8.30
C GLY A 192 -15.62 5.90 8.93
N ALA A 193 -14.79 5.08 8.28
CA ALA A 193 -14.21 3.89 8.88
C ALA A 193 -13.42 4.24 10.14
N ARG A 194 -13.37 3.34 11.11
CA ARG A 194 -12.52 3.48 12.30
C ARG A 194 -11.14 2.90 12.06
N PHE A 195 -11.04 1.84 11.28
CA PHE A 195 -9.83 1.07 10.99
C PHE A 195 -9.41 1.20 9.52
N GLY A 196 -8.20 0.73 9.22
CA GLY A 196 -7.70 0.62 7.85
C GLY A 196 -7.20 1.93 7.23
N PRO A 197 -7.09 1.97 5.89
CA PRO A 197 -6.39 3.05 5.18
C PRO A 197 -7.03 4.43 5.30
N GLN A 198 -8.31 4.50 5.60
CA GLN A 198 -9.07 5.75 5.77
C GLN A 198 -9.62 5.86 7.21
N GLY A 199 -9.06 5.05 8.11
CA GLY A 199 -9.52 4.95 9.49
C GLY A 199 -9.28 6.22 10.29
N SER A 200 -10.15 6.49 11.26
CA SER A 200 -9.95 7.60 12.20
C SER A 200 -8.91 7.28 13.28
N ILE A 201 -8.63 6.00 13.52
CA ILE A 201 -7.63 5.55 14.48
C ILE A 201 -6.25 5.61 13.82
N HIS A 202 -5.39 6.51 14.31
CA HIS A 202 -4.07 6.80 13.75
C HIS A 202 -2.95 6.93 14.79
N THR A 203 -3.21 6.45 16.01
CA THR A 203 -2.19 6.33 17.07
C THR A 203 -2.14 4.89 17.58
N GLU A 204 -0.96 4.47 18.06
CA GLU A 204 -0.80 3.13 18.61
C GLU A 204 -1.68 2.90 19.84
N ASP A 205 -1.79 3.90 20.71
CA ASP A 205 -2.59 3.79 21.95
C ASP A 205 -4.08 3.66 21.66
N ASP A 206 -4.62 4.45 20.71
CA ASP A 206 -6.02 4.34 20.31
C ASP A 206 -6.29 3.00 19.60
N CYS A 207 -5.34 2.53 18.81
CA CYS A 207 -5.44 1.23 18.14
C CYS A 207 -5.47 0.09 19.16
N ARG A 208 -4.60 0.14 20.16
CA ARG A 208 -4.57 -0.83 21.26
C ARG A 208 -5.87 -0.78 22.09
N ALA A 209 -6.36 0.41 22.39
CA ALA A 209 -7.63 0.60 23.10
C ALA A 209 -8.84 0.06 22.30
N ALA A 210 -8.77 0.09 20.97
CA ALA A 210 -9.76 -0.45 20.07
C ALA A 210 -9.57 -1.95 19.76
N HIS A 211 -8.63 -2.62 20.43
CA HIS A 211 -8.25 -4.02 20.18
C HIS A 211 -7.84 -4.30 18.72
N GLY A 212 -7.26 -3.31 18.06
CA GLY A 212 -6.74 -3.41 16.71
C GLY A 212 -5.28 -3.86 16.66
N LEU A 213 -4.79 -4.15 15.46
CA LEU A 213 -3.39 -4.42 15.17
C LEU A 213 -2.74 -3.13 14.65
N TRP A 214 -1.79 -2.59 15.42
CA TRP A 214 -1.03 -1.42 15.00
C TRP A 214 -0.01 -1.75 13.92
N ILE A 215 0.01 -0.97 12.85
CA ILE A 215 0.89 -1.12 11.69
C ILE A 215 1.53 0.23 11.41
N PRO A 216 2.73 0.50 11.93
CA PRO A 216 3.39 1.80 11.80
C PRO A 216 3.73 2.15 10.34
N VAL A 217 4.06 1.16 9.51
CA VAL A 217 4.28 1.33 8.07
C VAL A 217 3.72 0.11 7.34
N VAL A 218 2.85 0.33 6.35
CA VAL A 218 2.15 -0.78 5.66
C VAL A 218 3.02 -1.39 4.56
N PHE A 219 3.64 -0.55 3.74
CA PHE A 219 4.49 -0.95 2.61
C PHE A 219 5.81 -0.17 2.65
N GLY A 220 6.66 -0.37 1.66
CA GLY A 220 7.79 0.52 1.38
C GLY A 220 7.35 1.84 0.76
N TRP A 221 8.30 2.58 0.23
CA TRP A 221 8.04 3.76 -0.56
C TRP A 221 7.44 3.37 -1.91
N MET A 222 6.51 4.17 -2.41
CA MET A 222 5.88 3.96 -3.71
C MET A 222 5.71 5.28 -4.46
N THR A 223 5.79 5.18 -5.79
CA THR A 223 5.49 6.29 -6.70
C THR A 223 4.54 5.83 -7.78
N HIS A 224 3.53 6.64 -8.07
CA HIS A 224 2.59 6.41 -9.16
C HIS A 224 3.02 7.16 -10.41
N VAL A 225 2.86 6.52 -11.56
CA VAL A 225 3.20 7.08 -12.86
C VAL A 225 1.99 6.95 -13.78
N TYR A 226 1.43 8.09 -14.17
CA TYR A 226 0.29 8.21 -15.09
C TYR A 226 0.77 8.87 -16.39
N PRO A 227 1.32 8.10 -17.32
CA PRO A 227 2.11 8.66 -18.42
C PRO A 227 1.29 9.50 -19.42
N ASP A 228 -0.04 9.42 -19.39
CA ASP A 228 -0.95 10.14 -20.26
C ASP A 228 -1.70 11.29 -19.55
N ASP A 229 -1.45 11.50 -18.25
CA ASP A 229 -2.04 12.57 -17.48
C ASP A 229 -1.12 13.80 -17.47
N GLU A 230 -1.69 15.01 -17.36
CA GLU A 230 -0.91 16.26 -17.25
C GLU A 230 0.03 16.24 -16.04
N ASN A 231 -0.40 15.62 -14.94
CA ASN A 231 0.42 15.35 -13.78
C ASN A 231 0.85 13.88 -13.77
N ALA A 232 1.85 13.55 -14.57
CA ALA A 232 2.31 12.20 -14.77
C ALA A 232 2.88 11.53 -13.50
N TRP A 233 3.30 12.30 -12.50
CA TRP A 233 3.94 11.85 -11.26
C TRP A 233 3.07 12.14 -10.03
N GLY A 234 1.76 11.99 -10.17
CA GLY A 234 0.80 12.27 -9.11
C GLY A 234 0.80 11.22 -7.99
N GLY A 235 0.61 11.68 -6.75
CA GLY A 235 0.20 10.82 -5.65
C GLY A 235 -1.32 10.56 -5.71
N MET A 236 -1.78 9.47 -5.08
CA MET A 236 -3.22 9.13 -4.97
C MET A 236 -4.10 10.23 -4.39
N ASP A 237 -3.54 11.16 -3.61
CA ASP A 237 -4.30 12.19 -2.89
C ASP A 237 -4.85 13.29 -3.78
N MET A 238 -4.21 13.61 -4.89
CA MET A 238 -4.73 14.67 -5.78
C MET A 238 -6.02 14.26 -6.48
N GLN A 239 -6.34 12.97 -6.55
CA GLN A 239 -7.60 12.49 -7.13
C GLN A 239 -8.72 12.33 -6.08
N MET A 240 -8.41 12.15 -4.80
CA MET A 240 -9.43 12.10 -3.75
C MET A 240 -10.01 13.49 -3.42
N GLU A 241 -9.22 14.55 -3.45
CA GLU A 241 -9.69 15.91 -3.20
C GLU A 241 -10.59 16.45 -4.31
N SER A 242 -10.36 16.08 -5.57
CA SER A 242 -11.22 16.48 -6.69
C SER A 242 -12.63 15.89 -6.64
N ASN A 243 -12.80 14.73 -5.99
CA ASN A 243 -14.10 14.08 -5.83
C ASN A 243 -14.90 14.59 -4.62
N THR A 244 -14.27 15.21 -3.62
CA THR A 244 -14.98 15.81 -2.48
C THR A 244 -15.43 17.23 -2.77
N GLY A 245 -14.79 17.95 -3.70
CA GLY A 245 -15.16 19.33 -4.10
C GLY A 245 -16.41 19.43 -4.97
N ALA A 246 -16.77 18.39 -5.72
CA ALA A 246 -17.93 18.41 -6.61
C ALA A 246 -19.28 18.19 -5.91
N ALA A 247 -19.30 17.73 -4.66
CA ALA A 247 -20.54 17.48 -3.91
C ALA A 247 -21.12 18.73 -3.20
N ASN A 248 -20.42 19.86 -3.16
CA ASN A 248 -20.82 21.04 -2.41
C ASN A 248 -21.33 22.22 -3.27
N LEU A 249 -21.57 22.03 -4.57
CA LEU A 249 -22.07 23.12 -5.46
C LEU A 249 -23.51 22.92 -5.95
N GLN A 250 -24.30 22.10 -5.26
CA GLN A 250 -25.77 22.07 -5.48
C GLN A 250 -26.52 22.21 -4.14
N LYS A 251 -26.65 23.45 -3.69
CA LYS A 251 -27.72 23.91 -2.83
C LYS A 251 -28.13 25.32 -3.24
#